data_f35a9972cbcde0ebef36933c018c7471
#
_entry.id   f35a9972cbcde0ebef36933c018c7471
#
_cell.length_a   1.000
_cell.length_b   1.000
_cell.length_c   1.000
_cell.angle_alpha   90.00
_cell.angle_beta   90.00
_cell.angle_gamma   90.00
#
_symmetry.space_group_name_H-M   'P 1'
#
loop_
_entity.id
_entity.type
_entity.pdbx_description
1 polymer ?
#
loop_
_entity_poly.entity_id
_entity_poly.type
_entity_poly.pdbx_seq_one_letter_code
_entity_poly.pdbx_strand_id
1 'polypeptide(L)'
;MKESVFETLNTMTNFEEFKAYAEEHWEEICAYEKEHWERIHPEVPRDQWDVYCEVKEEVEARAEEDLRKRWNIEANNWPLGSCHMIWARMKEIFKEEYNIDWKAPSECEPDVYFD
;
A
#
# COMPACT_ATOMS: atom_id res chain seq x y z
N MET A 1 10.97 -14.31 -19.94
CA MET A 1 9.77 -15.10 -19.68
C MET A 1 8.79 -14.40 -18.76
N LYS A 2 9.20 -14.03 -17.55
CA LYS A 2 8.33 -13.31 -16.61
C LYS A 2 7.88 -11.97 -17.16
N GLU A 3 8.78 -11.23 -17.78
CA GLU A 3 8.48 -9.94 -18.39
C GLU A 3 7.50 -10.06 -19.55
N SER A 4 7.55 -11.14 -20.34
CA SER A 4 6.61 -11.31 -21.44
C SER A 4 5.18 -11.61 -20.96
N VAL A 5 5.02 -12.21 -19.78
CA VAL A 5 3.70 -12.38 -19.15
C VAL A 5 3.11 -11.00 -18.82
N PHE A 6 3.89 -10.12 -18.17
CA PHE A 6 3.45 -8.78 -17.82
C PHE A 6 3.21 -7.90 -19.04
N GLU A 7 4.04 -8.00 -20.06
CA GLU A 7 3.82 -7.28 -21.32
C GLU A 7 2.51 -7.68 -21.96
N THR A 8 2.22 -8.99 -21.98
CA THR A 8 0.96 -9.50 -22.52
C THR A 8 -0.24 -8.99 -21.71
N LEU A 9 -0.16 -9.01 -20.39
CA LEU A 9 -1.23 -8.50 -19.51
C LEU A 9 -1.49 -7.02 -19.76
N ASN A 10 -0.44 -6.23 -19.93
CA ASN A 10 -0.54 -4.78 -20.15
C ASN A 10 -1.19 -4.42 -21.51
N THR A 11 -1.15 -5.32 -22.48
CA THR A 11 -1.73 -5.08 -23.80
C THR A 11 -3.16 -5.59 -23.95
N MET A 12 -3.65 -6.35 -22.95
CA MET A 12 -5.01 -6.89 -22.99
C MET A 12 -6.06 -5.83 -22.73
N THR A 13 -7.12 -5.85 -23.54
CA THR A 13 -8.24 -4.93 -23.43
C THR A 13 -9.54 -5.61 -23.02
N ASN A 14 -9.59 -6.94 -23.09
CA ASN A 14 -10.76 -7.74 -22.69
C ASN A 14 -10.53 -8.31 -21.29
N PHE A 15 -11.41 -7.96 -20.34
CA PHE A 15 -11.26 -8.37 -18.94
C PHE A 15 -11.31 -9.89 -18.77
N GLU A 16 -12.19 -10.58 -19.49
CA GLU A 16 -12.31 -12.05 -19.39
C GLU A 16 -11.04 -12.76 -19.88
N GLU A 17 -10.45 -12.28 -20.96
CA GLU A 17 -9.18 -12.80 -21.47
C GLU A 17 -8.04 -12.51 -20.51
N PHE A 18 -8.02 -11.29 -19.96
CA PHE A 18 -7.04 -10.88 -18.94
C PHE A 18 -7.09 -11.81 -17.73
N LYS A 19 -8.28 -12.04 -17.20
CA LYS A 19 -8.49 -12.90 -16.04
C LYS A 19 -8.04 -14.34 -16.30
N ALA A 20 -8.42 -14.90 -17.45
CA ALA A 20 -8.05 -16.26 -17.82
C ALA A 20 -6.54 -16.42 -17.98
N TYR A 21 -5.90 -15.45 -18.63
CA TYR A 21 -4.45 -15.45 -18.83
C TYR A 21 -3.72 -15.31 -17.49
N ALA A 22 -4.18 -14.41 -16.63
CA ALA A 22 -3.59 -14.22 -15.31
C ALA A 22 -3.69 -15.48 -14.44
N GLU A 23 -4.83 -16.17 -14.49
CA GLU A 23 -5.02 -17.45 -13.76
C GLU A 23 -4.09 -18.54 -14.28
N GLU A 24 -3.92 -18.63 -15.59
CA GLU A 24 -3.04 -19.61 -16.23
C GLU A 24 -1.57 -19.39 -15.82
N HIS A 25 -1.15 -18.14 -15.69
CA HIS A 25 0.23 -17.75 -15.36
C HIS A 25 0.42 -17.30 -13.93
N TRP A 26 -0.52 -17.66 -13.05
CA TRP A 26 -0.53 -17.18 -11.67
C TRP A 26 0.77 -17.45 -10.90
N GLU A 27 1.33 -18.64 -11.07
CA GLU A 27 2.59 -19.00 -10.38
C GLU A 27 3.76 -18.12 -10.83
N GLU A 28 3.82 -17.80 -12.13
CA GLU A 28 4.86 -16.92 -12.68
C GLU A 28 4.70 -15.50 -12.16
N ILE A 29 3.46 -15.02 -12.07
CA ILE A 29 3.14 -13.69 -11.56
C ILE A 29 3.56 -13.58 -10.09
N CYS A 30 3.20 -14.57 -9.28
CA CYS A 30 3.57 -14.58 -7.86
C CYS A 30 5.08 -14.65 -7.65
N ALA A 31 5.78 -15.45 -8.45
CA ALA A 31 7.23 -15.56 -8.39
C ALA A 31 7.91 -14.23 -8.75
N TYR A 32 7.41 -13.56 -9.77
CA TYR A 32 7.91 -12.26 -10.18
C TYR A 32 7.71 -11.21 -9.08
N GLU A 33 6.52 -11.13 -8.51
CA GLU A 33 6.22 -10.19 -7.42
C GLU A 33 7.12 -10.43 -6.22
N LYS A 34 7.33 -11.70 -5.84
CA LYS A 34 8.20 -12.05 -4.72
C LYS A 34 9.64 -11.60 -4.96
N GLU A 35 10.15 -11.83 -6.17
CA GLU A 35 11.52 -11.48 -6.56
C GLU A 35 11.75 -9.96 -6.61
N HIS A 36 10.71 -9.20 -6.98
CA HIS A 36 10.79 -7.75 -7.16
C HIS A 36 9.97 -6.98 -6.13
N TRP A 37 9.73 -7.59 -4.96
CA TRP A 37 8.83 -7.05 -3.95
C TRP A 37 9.13 -5.61 -3.56
N GLU A 38 10.38 -5.27 -3.28
CA GLU A 38 10.77 -3.93 -2.86
C GLU A 38 10.45 -2.84 -3.88
N ARG A 39 10.42 -3.20 -5.15
CA ARG A 39 10.08 -2.28 -6.23
C ARG A 39 8.57 -2.13 -6.40
N ILE A 40 7.82 -3.23 -6.29
CA ILE A 40 6.37 -3.27 -6.51
C ILE A 40 5.60 -2.81 -5.29
N HIS A 41 6.01 -3.26 -4.11
CA HIS A 41 5.37 -2.95 -2.83
C HIS A 41 6.41 -2.48 -1.81
N PRO A 42 6.93 -1.26 -1.99
CA PRO A 42 7.94 -0.73 -1.06
C PRO A 42 7.41 -0.41 0.33
N GLU A 43 6.08 -0.32 0.48
CA GLU A 43 5.43 0.11 1.72
C GLU A 43 5.55 -0.89 2.87
N VAL A 44 5.64 -2.22 2.58
CA VAL A 44 5.81 -3.24 3.62
C VAL A 44 6.67 -4.41 3.12
N PRO A 45 7.39 -5.11 4.02
CA PRO A 45 8.08 -6.35 3.68
C PRO A 45 7.10 -7.45 3.25
N ARG A 46 7.55 -8.35 2.39
CA ARG A 46 6.72 -9.42 1.84
C ARG A 46 6.06 -10.29 2.93
N ASP A 47 6.80 -10.62 3.96
CA ASP A 47 6.33 -11.47 5.07
C ASP A 47 5.28 -10.80 5.95
N GLN A 48 5.12 -9.47 5.84
CA GLN A 48 4.15 -8.70 6.62
C GLN A 48 2.92 -8.30 5.81
N TRP A 49 2.90 -8.61 4.53
CA TRP A 49 1.85 -8.15 3.62
C TRP A 49 0.45 -8.62 4.00
N ASP A 50 0.30 -9.88 4.38
CA ASP A 50 -1.02 -10.44 4.70
C ASP A 50 -1.63 -9.76 5.93
N VAL A 51 -0.84 -9.57 6.98
CA VAL A 51 -1.29 -8.87 8.20
C VAL A 51 -1.59 -7.41 7.89
N TYR A 52 -0.72 -6.76 7.13
CA TYR A 52 -0.93 -5.37 6.71
C TYR A 52 -2.27 -5.20 5.98
N CYS A 53 -2.60 -6.06 5.04
CA CYS A 53 -3.86 -5.99 4.30
C CYS A 53 -5.08 -6.14 5.20
N GLU A 54 -4.98 -6.94 6.26
CA GLU A 54 -6.08 -7.14 7.21
C GLU A 54 -6.33 -5.92 8.09
N VAL A 55 -5.27 -5.18 8.45
CA VAL A 55 -5.37 -4.13 9.46
C VAL A 55 -5.25 -2.70 8.92
N LYS A 56 -4.86 -2.52 7.66
CA LYS A 56 -4.56 -1.19 7.11
C LYS A 56 -5.70 -0.18 7.21
N GLU A 57 -6.92 -0.61 6.94
CA GLU A 57 -8.09 0.28 7.00
C GLU A 57 -8.40 0.69 8.43
N GLU A 58 -8.31 -0.25 9.36
CA GLU A 58 -8.50 0.03 10.78
C GLU A 58 -7.44 0.99 11.31
N VAL A 59 -6.18 0.77 10.95
CA VAL A 59 -5.08 1.63 11.37
C VAL A 59 -5.27 3.04 10.84
N GLU A 60 -5.63 3.19 9.57
CA GLU A 60 -5.90 4.50 8.97
C GLU A 60 -7.03 5.22 9.70
N ALA A 61 -8.15 4.52 9.95
CA ALA A 61 -9.30 5.09 10.65
C ALA A 61 -8.93 5.53 12.06
N ARG A 62 -8.15 4.73 12.78
CA ARG A 62 -7.69 5.06 14.13
C ARG A 62 -6.75 6.26 14.14
N ALA A 63 -5.83 6.33 13.18
CA ALA A 63 -4.92 7.45 13.06
C ALA A 63 -5.66 8.75 12.82
N GLU A 64 -6.64 8.75 11.91
CA GLU A 64 -7.48 9.91 11.64
C GLU A 64 -8.30 10.34 12.87
N GLU A 65 -8.90 9.38 13.56
CA GLU A 65 -9.68 9.65 14.76
C GLU A 65 -8.82 10.26 15.87
N ASP A 66 -7.62 9.70 16.11
CA ASP A 66 -6.70 10.21 17.12
C ASP A 66 -6.29 11.66 16.82
N LEU A 67 -6.02 11.97 15.56
CA LEU A 67 -5.62 13.32 15.16
C LEU A 67 -6.77 14.31 15.19
N ARG A 68 -7.98 13.88 14.84
CA ARG A 68 -9.17 14.72 14.95
C ARG A 68 -9.39 15.18 16.38
N LYS A 69 -9.28 14.26 17.33
CA LYS A 69 -9.42 14.56 18.75
C LYS A 69 -8.30 15.45 19.25
N ARG A 70 -7.07 15.14 18.87
CA ARG A 70 -5.87 15.86 19.32
C ARG A 70 -5.86 17.31 18.83
N TRP A 71 -6.25 17.53 17.58
CA TRP A 71 -6.21 18.84 16.93
C TRP A 71 -7.57 19.51 16.80
N ASN A 72 -8.62 18.89 17.37
CA ASN A 72 -10.00 19.38 17.32
C ASN A 72 -10.47 19.70 15.89
N ILE A 73 -10.22 18.78 14.98
CA ILE A 73 -10.60 18.89 13.57
C ILE A 73 -12.01 18.36 13.36
N GLU A 74 -12.87 19.17 12.77
CA GLU A 74 -14.26 18.79 12.49
C GLU A 74 -14.39 18.11 11.13
N ALA A 75 -15.05 16.95 11.11
CA ALA A 75 -15.40 16.19 9.91
C ALA A 75 -14.19 16.01 8.96
N ASN A 76 -14.33 16.46 7.73
CA ASN A 76 -13.30 16.33 6.69
C ASN A 76 -12.52 17.63 6.48
N ASN A 77 -12.51 18.50 7.46
CA ASN A 77 -11.87 19.82 7.37
C ASN A 77 -10.39 19.73 7.74
N TRP A 78 -9.66 18.87 7.04
CA TRP A 78 -8.24 18.65 7.27
C TRP A 78 -7.39 19.81 6.76
N PRO A 79 -6.44 20.33 7.57
CA PRO A 79 -5.52 21.35 7.10
C PRO A 79 -4.53 20.78 6.07
N LEU A 80 -3.93 21.69 5.30
CA LEU A 80 -2.92 21.35 4.31
C LEU A 80 -1.74 20.65 4.98
N GLY A 81 -1.25 19.57 4.36
CA GLY A 81 -0.12 18.79 4.88
C GLY A 81 -0.50 17.78 5.95
N SER A 82 -1.79 17.65 6.28
CA SER A 82 -2.25 16.72 7.32
C SER A 82 -1.98 15.26 6.97
N CYS A 83 -1.82 14.91 5.69
CA CYS A 83 -1.50 13.54 5.29
C CYS A 83 -0.19 13.04 5.93
N HIS A 84 0.81 13.92 6.08
CA HIS A 84 2.07 13.56 6.73
C HIS A 84 1.88 13.22 8.21
N MET A 85 0.98 13.93 8.87
CA MET A 85 0.66 13.68 10.28
C MET A 85 -0.10 12.36 10.44
N ILE A 86 -1.05 12.08 9.54
CA ILE A 86 -1.81 10.84 9.53
C ILE A 86 -0.86 9.66 9.30
N TRP A 87 0.04 9.77 8.32
CA TRP A 87 1.01 8.72 8.01
C TRP A 87 1.96 8.46 9.19
N ALA A 88 2.43 9.51 9.86
CA ALA A 88 3.28 9.35 11.04
C ALA A 88 2.58 8.57 12.14
N ARG A 89 1.30 8.87 12.39
CA ARG A 89 0.51 8.15 13.39
C ARG A 89 0.24 6.70 12.95
N MET A 90 -0.07 6.48 11.68
CA MET A 90 -0.24 5.13 11.13
C MET A 90 1.02 4.30 11.34
N LYS A 91 2.18 4.87 11.06
CA LYS A 91 3.47 4.21 11.23
C LYS A 91 3.69 3.76 12.66
N GLU A 92 3.36 4.62 13.64
CA GLU A 92 3.43 4.29 15.06
C GLU A 92 2.53 3.12 15.41
N ILE A 93 1.27 3.14 14.96
CA ILE A 93 0.29 2.08 15.25
C ILE A 93 0.74 0.75 14.63
N PHE A 94 1.17 0.77 13.37
CA PHE A 94 1.66 -0.44 12.71
C PHE A 94 2.81 -1.06 13.48
N LYS A 95 3.76 -0.26 13.93
CA LYS A 95 4.94 -0.75 14.64
C LYS A 95 4.59 -1.23 16.05
N GLU A 96 3.86 -0.43 16.81
CA GLU A 96 3.58 -0.73 18.22
C GLU A 96 2.59 -1.89 18.40
N GLU A 97 1.55 -1.97 17.58
CA GLU A 97 0.49 -2.95 17.77
C GLU A 97 0.62 -4.19 16.91
N TYR A 98 1.25 -4.09 15.74
CA TYR A 98 1.33 -5.20 14.78
C TYR A 98 2.75 -5.59 14.40
N ASN A 99 3.72 -4.83 14.86
CA ASN A 99 5.14 -5.02 14.51
C ASN A 99 5.38 -5.04 12.99
N ILE A 100 4.67 -4.16 12.29
CA ILE A 100 4.78 -3.99 10.84
C ILE A 100 5.71 -2.82 10.54
N ASP A 101 6.67 -3.03 9.65
CA ASP A 101 7.60 -2.00 9.16
C ASP A 101 6.99 -1.29 7.95
N TRP A 102 6.02 -0.41 8.21
CA TRP A 102 5.32 0.33 7.16
C TRP A 102 6.07 1.60 6.77
N LYS A 103 6.15 1.85 5.46
CA LYS A 103 6.74 3.08 4.93
C LYS A 103 5.62 3.96 4.37
N ALA A 104 5.66 5.25 4.72
CA ALA A 104 4.70 6.22 4.21
C ALA A 104 4.91 6.45 2.71
N PRO A 105 3.86 6.90 1.98
CA PRO A 105 4.00 7.21 0.55
C PRO A 105 5.13 8.18 0.22
N SER A 106 5.38 9.18 1.09
CA SER A 106 6.48 10.12 0.88
C SER A 106 7.85 9.47 1.01
N GLU A 107 7.98 8.41 1.80
CA GLU A 107 9.23 7.64 1.92
C GLU A 107 9.45 6.74 0.71
N CYS A 108 8.36 6.22 0.12
CA CYS A 108 8.41 5.35 -1.05
C CYS A 108 8.67 6.12 -2.33
N GLU A 109 8.16 7.34 -2.43
CA GLU A 109 8.25 8.19 -3.61
C GLU A 109 8.71 9.59 -3.21
N PRO A 110 10.01 9.76 -2.87
CA PRO A 110 10.52 11.03 -2.37
C PRO A 110 10.48 12.17 -3.38
N ASP A 111 10.39 11.86 -4.68
CA ASP A 111 10.33 12.85 -5.75
C ASP A 111 8.92 13.40 -5.98
N VAL A 112 7.90 12.80 -5.35
CA VAL A 112 6.50 13.23 -5.45
C VAL A 112 6.16 14.15 -4.30
N TYR A 113 5.48 15.26 -4.62
CA TYR A 113 5.04 16.22 -3.61
C TYR A 113 3.66 15.80 -3.07
N PHE A 114 3.55 15.65 -1.76
CA PHE A 114 2.29 15.31 -1.08
C PHE A 114 1.87 16.46 -0.16
N ASP A 115 0.61 16.84 -0.25
CA ASP A 115 0.04 17.88 0.62
C ASP A 115 -0.63 17.30 1.86
#